data_7e49e5fdcb4f95b325958928638ca5e4
#
_entry.id   7e49e5fdcb4f95b325958928638ca5e4
#
_cell.length_a   1.000
_cell.length_b   1.000
_cell.length_c   1.000
_cell.angle_alpha   90.00
_cell.angle_beta   90.00
_cell.angle_gamma   90.00
#
_symmetry.space_group_name_H-M   'P 1'
#
loop_
_entity.id
_entity.type
_entity.pdbx_description
1 polymer ?
#
loop_
_entity_poly.entity_id
_entity_poly.type
_entity_poly.pdbx_seq_one_letter_code
_entity_poly.pdbx_strand_id
1 'polypeptide(L)'
;MEKGLIFNIQKFSIHDGPGIRTTVFFKGCPLKCKWCSNPESQLHKLQILYDFEKCVHCKKCLLNCPKQAITEKENHMIFNHDKCIGCLQCVNHCPTKALSHEGYFKEIQEIVDVCMQDIDFYEESNGGVTISGGEGMAQPEFLEELVLSLKEKNLHVAIETTGYIQKETFQKLAPLFDLLLFDVKHYNRLQHFEGTGVYNDLIVENLQWAIQHQLNVLPRIPVIPDFNDSLEDAQEISELLKVSNIQKVQLLPFHQFGEKKYDLLNKEYSLKTYQAYHEEDLKDYQQIFLDKG
;
A
#
# COMPACT_ATOMS: atom_id res chain seq x y z
N MET A 1 -13.12 -19.77 -10.39
CA MET A 1 -12.91 -18.91 -9.23
C MET A 1 -12.04 -17.73 -9.66
N GLU A 2 -12.43 -16.56 -9.28
CA GLU A 2 -11.68 -15.33 -9.57
C GLU A 2 -10.38 -15.32 -8.77
N LYS A 3 -9.29 -14.85 -9.38
CA LYS A 3 -7.97 -14.79 -8.72
C LYS A 3 -7.60 -13.35 -8.48
N GLY A 4 -7.24 -13.04 -7.23
CA GLY A 4 -6.71 -11.73 -6.88
C GLY A 4 -5.21 -11.63 -7.13
N LEU A 5 -4.78 -10.46 -7.51
CA LEU A 5 -3.38 -10.15 -7.67
C LEU A 5 -2.84 -9.53 -6.38
N ILE A 6 -2.02 -10.29 -5.67
CA ILE A 6 -1.32 -9.86 -4.46
C ILE A 6 0.20 -9.89 -4.69
N PHE A 7 0.99 -9.26 -3.83
CA PHE A 7 2.44 -9.37 -3.92
C PHE A 7 3.09 -9.92 -2.66
N ASN A 8 2.40 -9.91 -1.52
CA ASN A 8 2.91 -10.51 -0.30
C ASN A 8 1.77 -10.94 0.64
N ILE A 9 2.05 -11.90 1.52
CA ILE A 9 1.28 -12.18 2.74
C ILE A 9 2.29 -12.21 3.87
N GLN A 10 2.21 -11.22 4.75
CA GLN A 10 3.11 -11.08 5.90
C GLN A 10 2.40 -11.51 7.17
N LYS A 11 2.97 -12.50 7.83
CA LYS A 11 2.53 -12.94 9.13
C LYS A 11 3.17 -12.10 10.23
N PHE A 12 2.54 -12.09 11.41
CA PHE A 12 3.11 -11.45 12.61
C PHE A 12 3.32 -9.93 12.45
N SER A 13 2.45 -9.24 11.73
CA SER A 13 2.46 -7.78 11.64
C SER A 13 1.90 -7.18 12.93
N ILE A 14 2.61 -6.18 13.49
CA ILE A 14 2.24 -5.50 14.74
C ILE A 14 1.95 -4.01 14.55
N HIS A 15 2.07 -3.49 13.32
CA HIS A 15 1.86 -2.07 12.99
C HIS A 15 0.69 -1.85 12.01
N ASP A 16 0.03 -2.92 11.57
CA ASP A 16 -1.03 -2.87 10.56
C ASP A 16 -2.43 -2.99 11.18
N GLY A 17 -2.62 -2.43 12.36
CA GLY A 17 -3.84 -2.44 13.15
C GLY A 17 -3.65 -3.03 14.55
N PRO A 18 -4.74 -3.23 15.32
CA PRO A 18 -4.66 -3.74 16.69
C PRO A 18 -4.26 -5.22 16.72
N GLY A 19 -3.47 -5.59 17.72
CA GLY A 19 -3.02 -6.96 17.97
C GLY A 19 -2.02 -7.48 16.93
N ILE A 20 -1.78 -8.80 16.94
CA ILE A 20 -0.95 -9.50 15.97
C ILE A 20 -1.80 -9.80 14.73
N ARG A 21 -1.29 -9.51 13.54
CA ARG A 21 -2.06 -9.61 12.31
C ARG A 21 -1.32 -10.36 11.21
N THR A 22 -2.09 -10.98 10.33
CA THR A 22 -1.58 -11.37 9.01
C THR A 22 -2.01 -10.32 7.99
N THR A 23 -1.03 -9.69 7.33
CA THR A 23 -1.29 -8.63 6.34
C THR A 23 -1.21 -9.18 4.93
N VAL A 24 -2.29 -9.05 4.16
CA VAL A 24 -2.38 -9.44 2.76
C VAL A 24 -2.19 -8.22 1.88
N PHE A 25 -1.08 -8.19 1.14
CA PHE A 25 -0.69 -7.03 0.33
C PHE A 25 -1.17 -7.17 -1.11
N PHE A 26 -2.18 -6.38 -1.46
CA PHE A 26 -2.76 -6.31 -2.80
C PHE A 26 -1.90 -5.49 -3.76
N LYS A 27 -1.94 -5.85 -5.04
CA LYS A 27 -1.23 -5.15 -6.11
C LYS A 27 -2.21 -4.34 -6.97
N GLY A 28 -1.81 -3.12 -7.28
CA GLY A 28 -2.62 -2.09 -7.91
C GLY A 28 -2.90 -0.95 -6.94
N CYS A 29 -2.42 0.26 -7.25
CA CYS A 29 -2.72 1.47 -6.50
C CYS A 29 -2.96 2.62 -7.47
N PRO A 30 -4.04 3.38 -7.32
CA PRO A 30 -4.29 4.54 -8.16
C PRO A 30 -3.35 5.71 -7.85
N LEU A 31 -2.74 5.73 -6.66
CA LEU A 31 -1.79 6.75 -6.24
C LEU A 31 -0.35 6.41 -6.66
N LYS A 32 0.47 7.45 -6.78
CA LYS A 32 1.91 7.38 -7.08
C LYS A 32 2.70 8.21 -6.07
N CYS A 33 2.46 7.96 -4.78
CA CYS A 33 3.12 8.69 -3.70
C CYS A 33 4.64 8.67 -3.86
N LYS A 34 5.28 9.83 -3.74
CA LYS A 34 6.74 9.97 -3.87
C LYS A 34 7.52 9.21 -2.80
N TRP A 35 6.91 8.97 -1.65
CA TRP A 35 7.47 8.25 -0.49
C TRP A 35 6.99 6.80 -0.36
N CYS A 36 6.36 6.23 -1.40
CA CYS A 36 5.72 4.92 -1.31
C CYS A 36 6.70 3.84 -0.84
N SER A 37 6.38 3.16 0.26
CA SER A 37 7.19 2.05 0.78
C SER A 37 7.05 0.76 -0.02
N ASN A 38 6.00 0.68 -0.85
CA ASN A 38 5.70 -0.47 -1.70
C ASN A 38 5.51 -0.07 -3.18
N PRO A 39 6.55 0.52 -3.85
CA PRO A 39 6.43 0.98 -5.23
C PRO A 39 6.10 -0.14 -6.22
N GLU A 40 6.40 -1.39 -5.86
CA GLU A 40 6.03 -2.61 -6.60
C GLU A 40 4.52 -2.87 -6.59
N SER A 41 3.79 -2.30 -5.63
CA SER A 41 2.33 -2.44 -5.56
C SER A 41 1.57 -1.55 -6.54
N GLN A 42 2.20 -0.50 -7.09
CA GLN A 42 1.50 0.53 -7.87
C GLN A 42 0.85 0.00 -9.15
N LEU A 43 1.50 -0.93 -9.85
CA LEU A 43 0.97 -1.47 -11.11
C LEU A 43 0.07 -2.68 -10.85
N HIS A 44 -1.13 -2.69 -11.45
CA HIS A 44 -2.07 -3.81 -11.39
C HIS A 44 -1.68 -4.90 -12.42
N LYS A 45 -0.46 -5.40 -12.34
CA LYS A 45 0.07 -6.50 -13.16
C LYS A 45 1.35 -7.06 -12.55
N LEU A 46 1.75 -8.25 -12.99
CA LEU A 46 3.07 -8.81 -12.70
C LEU A 46 4.15 -7.84 -13.15
N GLN A 47 5.16 -7.63 -12.33
CA GLN A 47 6.22 -6.67 -12.58
C GLN A 47 7.59 -7.31 -12.40
N ILE A 48 8.49 -7.10 -13.35
CA ILE A 48 9.84 -7.63 -13.28
C ILE A 48 10.68 -6.74 -12.37
N LEU A 49 11.43 -7.36 -11.49
CA LEU A 49 12.47 -6.78 -10.66
C LEU A 49 13.83 -7.12 -11.23
N TYR A 50 14.76 -6.20 -11.20
CA TYR A 50 16.09 -6.34 -11.75
C TYR A 50 17.16 -5.95 -10.72
N ASP A 51 17.93 -6.95 -10.31
CA ASP A 51 19.09 -6.78 -9.44
C ASP A 51 20.35 -6.67 -10.31
N PHE A 52 20.80 -5.43 -10.50
CA PHE A 52 21.95 -5.13 -11.34
C PHE A 52 23.24 -5.81 -10.82
N GLU A 53 23.42 -5.91 -9.52
CA GLU A 53 24.62 -6.49 -8.92
C GLU A 53 24.80 -7.98 -9.27
N LYS A 54 23.70 -8.69 -9.52
CA LYS A 54 23.71 -10.11 -9.93
C LYS A 54 23.80 -10.30 -11.45
N CYS A 55 23.71 -9.22 -12.22
CA CYS A 55 23.65 -9.31 -13.69
C CYS A 55 25.03 -9.55 -14.30
N VAL A 56 25.18 -10.62 -15.08
CA VAL A 56 26.40 -10.95 -15.84
C VAL A 56 26.31 -10.53 -17.32
N HIS A 57 25.38 -9.68 -17.67
CA HIS A 57 25.18 -9.08 -19.00
C HIS A 57 25.09 -10.12 -20.16
N CYS A 58 24.57 -11.32 -19.90
CA CYS A 58 24.45 -12.40 -20.89
C CYS A 58 23.35 -12.15 -21.94
N LYS A 59 22.53 -11.11 -21.80
CA LYS A 59 21.45 -10.66 -22.72
C LYS A 59 20.37 -11.70 -23.02
N LYS A 60 20.31 -12.83 -22.31
CA LYS A 60 19.29 -13.87 -22.50
C LYS A 60 17.87 -13.33 -22.29
N CYS A 61 17.68 -12.42 -21.31
CA CYS A 61 16.39 -11.80 -21.04
C CYS A 61 15.87 -10.97 -22.23
N LEU A 62 16.76 -10.21 -22.88
CA LEU A 62 16.45 -9.41 -24.05
C LEU A 62 16.08 -10.29 -25.25
N LEU A 63 16.88 -11.34 -25.53
CA LEU A 63 16.69 -12.24 -26.65
C LEU A 63 15.41 -13.08 -26.52
N ASN A 64 15.01 -13.44 -25.30
CA ASN A 64 13.84 -14.27 -25.03
C ASN A 64 12.56 -13.47 -24.76
N CYS A 65 12.57 -12.15 -24.88
CA CYS A 65 11.37 -11.34 -24.64
C CYS A 65 10.45 -11.32 -25.87
N PRO A 66 9.27 -11.98 -25.86
CA PRO A 66 8.40 -12.08 -27.03
C PRO A 66 7.77 -10.74 -27.41
N LYS A 67 7.73 -9.76 -26.48
CA LYS A 67 7.18 -8.42 -26.69
C LYS A 67 8.25 -7.35 -26.86
N GLN A 68 9.53 -7.74 -26.90
CA GLN A 68 10.65 -6.79 -26.99
C GLN A 68 10.53 -5.66 -25.95
N ALA A 69 10.07 -6.02 -24.74
CA ALA A 69 9.85 -5.10 -23.63
C ALA A 69 11.14 -4.80 -22.85
N ILE A 70 12.27 -5.38 -23.27
CA ILE A 70 13.55 -5.20 -22.59
C ILE A 70 14.52 -4.57 -23.58
N THR A 71 15.20 -3.52 -23.16
CA THR A 71 16.26 -2.84 -23.91
C THR A 71 17.51 -2.73 -23.03
N GLU A 72 18.66 -2.48 -23.64
CA GLU A 72 19.89 -2.23 -22.91
C GLU A 72 20.30 -0.75 -23.11
N LYS A 73 20.65 -0.11 -22.01
CA LYS A 73 21.22 1.24 -22.01
C LYS A 73 22.35 1.27 -20.98
N GLU A 74 23.55 1.67 -21.40
CA GLU A 74 24.72 1.83 -20.51
C GLU A 74 24.97 0.59 -19.62
N ASN A 75 24.93 -0.59 -20.20
CA ASN A 75 25.04 -1.89 -19.51
C ASN A 75 23.90 -2.21 -18.52
N HIS A 76 22.82 -1.43 -18.46
CA HIS A 76 21.64 -1.73 -17.68
C HIS A 76 20.51 -2.26 -18.54
N MET A 77 19.78 -3.28 -18.05
CA MET A 77 18.55 -3.75 -18.66
C MET A 77 17.39 -2.86 -18.25
N ILE A 78 16.73 -2.22 -19.20
CA ILE A 78 15.57 -1.36 -18.98
C ILE A 78 14.32 -2.12 -19.37
N PHE A 79 13.34 -2.13 -18.46
CA PHE A 79 12.08 -2.86 -18.62
C PHE A 79 10.94 -1.89 -18.93
N ASN A 80 10.38 -2.01 -20.14
CA ASN A 80 9.17 -1.28 -20.50
C ASN A 80 7.96 -2.05 -19.96
N HIS A 81 7.44 -1.62 -18.82
CA HIS A 81 6.31 -2.28 -18.17
C HIS A 81 5.02 -2.22 -19.01
N ASP A 82 4.83 -1.23 -19.89
CA ASP A 82 3.63 -1.14 -20.71
C ASP A 82 3.60 -2.21 -21.80
N LYS A 83 4.76 -2.56 -22.36
CA LYS A 83 4.92 -3.66 -23.31
C LYS A 83 4.97 -5.05 -22.65
N CYS A 84 5.34 -5.09 -21.38
CA CYS A 84 5.52 -6.35 -20.66
C CYS A 84 4.16 -7.02 -20.39
N ILE A 85 4.04 -8.29 -20.78
CA ILE A 85 2.83 -9.12 -20.58
C ILE A 85 2.96 -10.07 -19.38
N GLY A 86 4.02 -9.97 -18.58
CA GLY A 86 4.20 -10.81 -17.40
C GLY A 86 4.45 -12.30 -17.68
N CYS A 87 4.95 -12.67 -18.84
CA CYS A 87 5.16 -14.08 -19.23
C CYS A 87 6.33 -14.77 -18.51
N LEU A 88 7.12 -14.05 -17.75
CA LEU A 88 8.26 -14.50 -16.94
C LEU A 88 9.39 -15.23 -17.70
N GLN A 89 9.39 -15.24 -19.04
CA GLN A 89 10.46 -15.90 -19.80
C GLN A 89 11.84 -15.32 -19.49
N CYS A 90 11.94 -14.00 -19.31
CA CYS A 90 13.19 -13.34 -18.92
C CYS A 90 13.70 -13.82 -17.56
N VAL A 91 12.80 -14.03 -16.58
CA VAL A 91 13.12 -14.53 -15.24
C VAL A 91 13.60 -15.98 -15.35
N ASN A 92 12.85 -16.84 -16.04
CA ASN A 92 13.17 -18.28 -16.17
C ASN A 92 14.49 -18.54 -16.90
N HIS A 93 14.90 -17.64 -17.82
CA HIS A 93 16.16 -17.78 -18.57
C HIS A 93 17.34 -17.03 -17.92
N CYS A 94 17.14 -16.36 -16.80
CA CYS A 94 18.22 -15.65 -16.10
C CYS A 94 19.11 -16.60 -15.30
N PRO A 95 20.38 -16.84 -15.70
CA PRO A 95 21.22 -17.85 -15.07
C PRO A 95 21.65 -17.47 -13.66
N THR A 96 21.74 -16.17 -13.36
CA THR A 96 22.21 -15.64 -12.08
C THR A 96 21.07 -15.23 -11.15
N LYS A 97 19.80 -15.41 -11.61
CA LYS A 97 18.62 -14.93 -10.90
C LYS A 97 18.66 -13.41 -10.60
N ALA A 98 19.32 -12.64 -11.47
CA ALA A 98 19.29 -11.19 -11.44
C ALA A 98 17.90 -10.63 -11.74
N LEU A 99 17.01 -11.44 -12.29
CA LEU A 99 15.61 -11.10 -12.54
C LEU A 99 14.71 -11.92 -11.63
N SER A 100 13.80 -11.25 -10.99
CA SER A 100 12.67 -11.80 -10.25
C SER A 100 11.38 -11.09 -10.67
N HIS A 101 10.29 -11.38 -10.03
CA HIS A 101 9.03 -10.68 -10.29
C HIS A 101 8.26 -10.44 -8.99
N GLU A 102 7.43 -9.42 -9.02
CA GLU A 102 6.44 -9.15 -7.99
C GLU A 102 5.04 -9.27 -8.55
N GLY A 103 4.19 -9.83 -7.72
CA GLY A 103 2.79 -10.15 -8.02
C GLY A 103 2.57 -11.63 -8.26
N TYR A 104 1.50 -12.13 -7.63
CA TYR A 104 1.06 -13.52 -7.69
C TYR A 104 -0.46 -13.54 -7.79
N PHE A 105 -1.00 -14.36 -8.69
CA PHE A 105 -2.42 -14.62 -8.72
C PHE A 105 -2.76 -15.70 -7.68
N LYS A 106 -3.59 -15.37 -6.71
CA LYS A 106 -4.02 -16.26 -5.63
C LYS A 106 -5.52 -16.46 -5.65
N GLU A 107 -5.95 -17.68 -5.36
CA GLU A 107 -7.35 -18.02 -5.08
C GLU A 107 -7.67 -17.64 -3.62
N ILE A 108 -8.96 -17.34 -3.36
CA ILE A 108 -9.42 -16.93 -2.03
C ILE A 108 -9.04 -17.96 -0.98
N GLN A 109 -9.28 -19.25 -1.25
CA GLN A 109 -9.00 -20.31 -0.30
C GLN A 109 -7.51 -20.40 0.06
N GLU A 110 -6.60 -20.16 -0.88
CA GLU A 110 -5.16 -20.14 -0.60
C GLU A 110 -4.79 -19.03 0.40
N ILE A 111 -5.44 -17.87 0.33
CA ILE A 111 -5.21 -16.74 1.25
C ILE A 111 -5.80 -17.04 2.61
N VAL A 112 -7.05 -17.54 2.64
CA VAL A 112 -7.74 -17.92 3.87
C VAL A 112 -6.94 -18.97 4.64
N ASP A 113 -6.44 -20.01 3.94
CA ASP A 113 -5.65 -21.07 4.56
C ASP A 113 -4.37 -20.55 5.22
N VAL A 114 -3.72 -19.55 4.62
CA VAL A 114 -2.54 -18.89 5.22
C VAL A 114 -2.94 -18.06 6.44
N CYS A 115 -4.02 -17.29 6.36
CA CYS A 115 -4.51 -16.47 7.48
C CYS A 115 -4.92 -17.35 8.68
N MET A 116 -5.56 -18.48 8.44
CA MET A 116 -6.01 -19.40 9.52
C MET A 116 -4.86 -20.05 10.30
N GLN A 117 -3.62 -20.04 9.77
CA GLN A 117 -2.48 -20.60 10.48
C GLN A 117 -2.08 -19.77 11.72
N ASP A 118 -2.53 -18.54 11.81
CA ASP A 118 -2.17 -17.60 12.88
C ASP A 118 -3.36 -17.33 13.83
N ILE A 119 -4.41 -18.16 13.81
CA ILE A 119 -5.66 -17.94 14.56
C ILE A 119 -5.43 -17.78 16.06
N ASP A 120 -4.55 -18.61 16.66
CA ASP A 120 -4.26 -18.56 18.10
C ASP A 120 -3.66 -17.20 18.50
N PHE A 121 -2.81 -16.61 17.64
CA PHE A 121 -2.25 -15.29 17.88
C PHE A 121 -3.29 -14.17 17.76
N TYR A 122 -4.26 -14.33 16.86
CA TYR A 122 -5.34 -13.34 16.74
C TYR A 122 -6.23 -13.35 17.99
N GLU A 123 -6.59 -14.53 18.50
CA GLU A 123 -7.40 -14.69 19.70
C GLU A 123 -6.70 -14.12 20.94
N GLU A 124 -5.42 -14.42 21.13
CA GLU A 124 -4.63 -13.94 22.27
C GLU A 124 -4.39 -12.43 22.27
N SER A 125 -4.25 -11.82 21.09
CA SER A 125 -3.87 -10.40 20.96
C SER A 125 -5.02 -9.48 20.58
N ASN A 126 -6.23 -9.99 20.34
CA ASN A 126 -7.33 -9.28 19.67
C ASN A 126 -6.90 -8.76 18.28
N GLY A 127 -6.14 -9.55 17.56
CA GLY A 127 -5.63 -9.27 16.22
C GLY A 127 -6.56 -9.72 15.10
N GLY A 128 -5.98 -10.12 13.97
CA GLY A 128 -6.76 -10.61 12.82
C GLY A 128 -6.05 -10.45 11.49
N VAL A 129 -6.80 -10.19 10.43
CA VAL A 129 -6.27 -10.00 9.08
C VAL A 129 -6.36 -8.53 8.69
N THR A 130 -5.32 -8.02 8.02
CA THR A 130 -5.33 -6.69 7.40
C THR A 130 -5.13 -6.81 5.90
N ILE A 131 -5.99 -6.15 5.15
CA ILE A 131 -5.82 -5.94 3.72
C ILE A 131 -5.02 -4.65 3.53
N SER A 132 -3.93 -4.72 2.79
CA SER A 132 -2.99 -3.60 2.60
C SER A 132 -2.32 -3.68 1.22
N GLY A 133 -1.17 -3.03 1.03
CA GLY A 133 -0.31 -3.12 -0.16
C GLY A 133 -0.40 -1.91 -1.05
N GLY A 134 -1.10 -2.02 -2.18
CA GLY A 134 -1.52 -0.90 -3.02
C GLY A 134 -2.82 -0.30 -2.52
N GLU A 135 -3.91 -0.59 -3.22
CA GLU A 135 -5.28 -0.28 -2.79
C GLU A 135 -6.14 -1.55 -2.97
N GLY A 136 -6.51 -2.17 -1.85
CA GLY A 136 -7.28 -3.42 -1.89
C GLY A 136 -8.60 -3.27 -2.64
N MET A 137 -9.29 -2.15 -2.48
CA MET A 137 -10.56 -1.85 -3.16
C MET A 137 -10.41 -1.63 -4.66
N ALA A 138 -9.19 -1.61 -5.22
CA ALA A 138 -8.97 -1.61 -6.67
C ALA A 138 -9.23 -2.98 -7.34
N GLN A 139 -9.49 -4.03 -6.54
CA GLN A 139 -9.92 -5.36 -7.00
C GLN A 139 -11.24 -5.73 -6.29
N PRO A 140 -12.34 -5.02 -6.56
CA PRO A 140 -13.52 -4.97 -5.71
C PRO A 140 -14.23 -6.33 -5.56
N GLU A 141 -14.39 -7.10 -6.65
CA GLU A 141 -15.11 -8.37 -6.63
C GLU A 141 -14.33 -9.42 -5.83
N PHE A 142 -13.02 -9.51 -6.08
CA PHE A 142 -12.16 -10.44 -5.36
C PHE A 142 -12.03 -10.06 -3.88
N LEU A 143 -11.91 -8.76 -3.58
CA LEU A 143 -11.81 -8.27 -2.21
C LEU A 143 -13.09 -8.58 -1.41
N GLU A 144 -14.25 -8.32 -2.00
CA GLU A 144 -15.55 -8.62 -1.38
C GLU A 144 -15.64 -10.09 -0.97
N GLU A 145 -15.37 -11.00 -1.91
CA GLU A 145 -15.43 -12.44 -1.68
C GLU A 145 -14.41 -12.91 -0.63
N LEU A 146 -13.17 -12.35 -0.67
CA LEU A 146 -12.15 -12.66 0.32
C LEU A 146 -12.57 -12.22 1.72
N VAL A 147 -13.06 -10.99 1.87
CA VAL A 147 -13.48 -10.45 3.17
C VAL A 147 -14.63 -11.27 3.73
N LEU A 148 -15.63 -11.59 2.93
CA LEU A 148 -16.76 -12.44 3.37
C LEU A 148 -16.27 -13.82 3.82
N SER A 149 -15.34 -14.45 3.09
CA SER A 149 -14.75 -15.74 3.46
C SER A 149 -13.97 -15.68 4.78
N LEU A 150 -13.24 -14.58 5.04
CA LEU A 150 -12.55 -14.36 6.31
C LEU A 150 -13.55 -14.12 7.45
N LYS A 151 -14.63 -13.37 7.21
CA LYS A 151 -15.70 -13.11 8.20
C LYS A 151 -16.47 -14.39 8.55
N GLU A 152 -16.67 -15.32 7.63
CA GLU A 152 -17.24 -16.65 7.90
C GLU A 152 -16.38 -17.48 8.88
N LYS A 153 -15.08 -17.17 8.99
CA LYS A 153 -14.16 -17.75 9.98
C LYS A 153 -14.13 -16.97 11.29
N ASN A 154 -15.02 -15.99 11.48
CA ASN A 154 -15.08 -15.07 12.63
C ASN A 154 -13.79 -14.25 12.83
N LEU A 155 -13.03 -13.99 11.78
CA LEU A 155 -11.83 -13.15 11.86
C LEU A 155 -12.20 -11.67 11.87
N HIS A 156 -11.47 -10.90 12.68
CA HIS A 156 -11.47 -9.44 12.60
C HIS A 156 -10.71 -9.01 11.35
N VAL A 157 -11.34 -8.27 10.45
CA VAL A 157 -10.75 -7.82 9.18
C VAL A 157 -10.62 -6.31 9.15
N ALA A 158 -9.38 -5.81 9.02
CA ALA A 158 -9.08 -4.40 8.80
C ALA A 158 -8.65 -4.17 7.35
N ILE A 159 -8.75 -2.92 6.90
CA ILE A 159 -8.18 -2.49 5.62
C ILE A 159 -7.39 -1.20 5.78
N GLU A 160 -6.19 -1.15 5.19
CA GLU A 160 -5.47 0.08 4.91
C GLU A 160 -5.92 0.59 3.55
N THR A 161 -6.49 1.77 3.51
CA THR A 161 -7.03 2.35 2.29
C THR A 161 -6.61 3.79 2.10
N THR A 162 -6.36 4.15 0.86
CA THR A 162 -6.15 5.54 0.45
C THR A 162 -7.46 6.32 0.35
N GLY A 163 -8.58 5.62 0.32
CA GLY A 163 -9.90 6.21 0.07
C GLY A 163 -10.12 6.73 -1.36
N TYR A 164 -9.14 6.62 -2.26
CA TYR A 164 -9.28 7.06 -3.65
C TYR A 164 -9.91 5.96 -4.51
N ILE A 165 -11.18 5.71 -4.25
CA ILE A 165 -12.00 4.69 -4.92
C ILE A 165 -13.35 5.31 -5.28
N GLN A 166 -13.93 4.91 -6.39
CA GLN A 166 -15.25 5.37 -6.80
C GLN A 166 -16.25 5.20 -5.66
N LYS A 167 -17.08 6.20 -5.46
CA LYS A 167 -17.98 6.32 -4.31
C LYS A 167 -18.86 5.09 -4.11
N GLU A 168 -19.44 4.58 -5.19
CA GLU A 168 -20.32 3.41 -5.15
C GLU A 168 -19.57 2.15 -4.69
N THR A 169 -18.34 1.97 -5.16
CA THR A 169 -17.47 0.85 -4.77
C THR A 169 -17.06 0.98 -3.31
N PHE A 170 -16.64 2.18 -2.88
CA PHE A 170 -16.27 2.44 -1.49
C PHE A 170 -17.44 2.17 -0.54
N GLN A 171 -18.62 2.70 -0.85
CA GLN A 171 -19.83 2.56 -0.04
C GLN A 171 -20.31 1.09 0.07
N LYS A 172 -20.05 0.30 -0.96
CA LYS A 172 -20.36 -1.14 -0.96
C LYS A 172 -19.38 -1.91 -0.08
N LEU A 173 -18.08 -1.64 -0.18
CA LEU A 173 -17.04 -2.46 0.43
C LEU A 173 -16.66 -2.02 1.85
N ALA A 174 -16.62 -0.73 2.13
CA ALA A 174 -16.16 -0.22 3.43
C ALA A 174 -16.92 -0.79 4.64
N PRO A 175 -18.26 -1.02 4.58
CA PRO A 175 -19.01 -1.61 5.69
C PRO A 175 -18.67 -3.06 6.01
N LEU A 176 -17.96 -3.77 5.13
CA LEU A 176 -17.55 -5.16 5.36
C LEU A 176 -16.40 -5.30 6.36
N PHE A 177 -15.67 -4.21 6.62
CA PHE A 177 -14.49 -4.21 7.48
C PHE A 177 -14.84 -3.81 8.92
N ASP A 178 -14.13 -4.42 9.87
CA ASP A 178 -14.24 -4.06 11.30
C ASP A 178 -13.48 -2.78 11.63
N LEU A 179 -12.47 -2.43 10.81
CA LEU A 179 -11.63 -1.24 10.98
C LEU A 179 -11.12 -0.74 9.63
N LEU A 180 -11.31 0.53 9.39
CA LEU A 180 -10.70 1.25 8.27
C LEU A 180 -9.49 2.04 8.78
N LEU A 181 -8.28 1.62 8.41
CA LEU A 181 -7.04 2.38 8.57
C LEU A 181 -6.94 3.31 7.36
N PHE A 182 -7.43 4.54 7.53
CA PHE A 182 -7.69 5.44 6.42
C PHE A 182 -6.57 6.48 6.28
N ASP A 183 -5.86 6.47 5.17
CA ASP A 183 -4.73 7.37 4.93
C ASP A 183 -5.17 8.80 4.61
N VAL A 184 -4.82 9.76 5.47
CA VAL A 184 -4.98 11.19 5.24
C VAL A 184 -3.59 11.79 4.98
N LYS A 185 -3.30 12.06 3.71
CA LYS A 185 -1.93 12.42 3.30
C LYS A 185 -1.69 13.92 3.26
N HIS A 186 -2.70 14.71 2.89
CA HIS A 186 -2.65 16.18 2.90
C HIS A 186 -4.05 16.77 2.84
N TYR A 187 -4.27 17.92 3.51
CA TYR A 187 -5.53 18.69 3.45
C TYR A 187 -5.66 19.47 2.14
N ASN A 188 -4.55 20.06 1.67
CA ASN A 188 -4.53 20.89 0.47
C ASN A 188 -4.58 20.05 -0.80
N ARG A 189 -5.55 20.37 -1.65
CA ARG A 189 -5.84 19.65 -2.89
C ARG A 189 -4.66 19.60 -3.88
N LEU A 190 -3.96 20.72 -4.05
CA LEU A 190 -2.84 20.82 -5.00
C LEU A 190 -1.60 20.12 -4.47
N GLN A 191 -1.26 20.32 -3.20
CA GLN A 191 -0.15 19.65 -2.55
C GLN A 191 -0.37 18.12 -2.55
N HIS A 192 -1.59 17.66 -2.29
CA HIS A 192 -1.92 16.24 -2.38
C HIS A 192 -1.65 15.69 -3.78
N PHE A 193 -2.06 16.43 -4.83
CA PHE A 193 -1.77 16.02 -6.22
C PHE A 193 -0.27 15.97 -6.51
N GLU A 194 0.50 16.96 -6.07
CA GLU A 194 1.95 16.99 -6.26
C GLU A 194 2.68 15.83 -5.59
N GLY A 195 2.22 15.42 -4.40
CA GLY A 195 2.81 14.31 -3.65
C GLY A 195 2.38 12.93 -4.10
N THR A 196 1.13 12.77 -4.57
CA THR A 196 0.50 11.46 -4.78
C THR A 196 0.05 11.20 -6.22
N GLY A 197 -0.03 12.23 -7.06
CA GLY A 197 -0.50 12.15 -8.44
C GLY A 197 -2.02 12.19 -8.60
N VAL A 198 -2.79 12.36 -7.51
CA VAL A 198 -4.25 12.49 -7.53
C VAL A 198 -4.73 13.62 -6.62
N TYR A 199 -5.88 14.19 -6.91
CA TYR A 199 -6.53 15.15 -6.02
C TYR A 199 -7.23 14.42 -4.86
N ASN A 200 -7.38 15.09 -3.70
CA ASN A 200 -7.97 14.50 -2.51
C ASN A 200 -9.49 14.62 -2.40
N ASP A 201 -10.17 15.25 -3.36
CA ASP A 201 -11.62 15.49 -3.28
C ASP A 201 -12.40 14.20 -2.98
N LEU A 202 -12.17 13.15 -3.78
CA LEU A 202 -12.84 11.86 -3.62
C LEU A 202 -12.47 11.15 -2.30
N ILE A 203 -11.21 11.32 -1.87
CA ILE A 203 -10.72 10.77 -0.59
C ILE A 203 -11.49 11.39 0.58
N VAL A 204 -11.61 12.73 0.57
CA VAL A 204 -12.33 13.46 1.62
C VAL A 204 -13.82 13.11 1.62
N GLU A 205 -14.45 13.01 0.45
CA GLU A 205 -15.84 12.56 0.33
C GLU A 205 -16.06 11.16 0.93
N ASN A 206 -15.20 10.21 0.60
CA ASN A 206 -15.29 8.84 1.11
C ASN A 206 -15.02 8.76 2.62
N LEU A 207 -14.05 9.53 3.12
CA LEU A 207 -13.80 9.64 4.55
C LEU A 207 -15.03 10.18 5.30
N GLN A 208 -15.58 11.31 4.84
CA GLN A 208 -16.77 11.92 5.43
C GLN A 208 -17.97 10.97 5.40
N TRP A 209 -18.16 10.26 4.29
CA TRP A 209 -19.22 9.26 4.18
C TRP A 209 -19.05 8.13 5.20
N ALA A 210 -17.82 7.59 5.36
CA ALA A 210 -17.55 6.52 6.32
C ALA A 210 -17.86 6.95 7.76
N ILE A 211 -17.49 8.17 8.12
CA ILE A 211 -17.76 8.76 9.44
C ILE A 211 -19.26 8.98 9.66
N GLN A 212 -19.97 9.57 8.70
CA GLN A 212 -21.41 9.80 8.76
C GLN A 212 -22.20 8.49 8.94
N HIS A 213 -21.68 7.38 8.38
CA HIS A 213 -22.26 6.05 8.53
C HIS A 213 -21.73 5.27 9.74
N GLN A 214 -20.99 5.95 10.63
CA GLN A 214 -20.48 5.39 11.90
C GLN A 214 -19.59 4.15 11.71
N LEU A 215 -18.88 4.08 10.57
CA LEU A 215 -17.86 3.05 10.40
C LEU A 215 -16.69 3.29 11.36
N ASN A 216 -16.05 2.22 11.78
CA ASN A 216 -14.86 2.32 12.65
C ASN A 216 -13.65 2.77 11.81
N VAL A 217 -13.33 4.05 11.86
CA VAL A 217 -12.26 4.69 11.08
C VAL A 217 -11.15 5.15 12.01
N LEU A 218 -9.92 4.72 11.73
CA LEU A 218 -8.70 5.27 12.30
C LEU A 218 -7.91 5.98 11.21
N PRO A 219 -7.93 7.32 11.15
CA PRO A 219 -7.09 8.06 10.23
C PRO A 219 -5.62 7.85 10.52
N ARG A 220 -4.83 7.63 9.46
CA ARG A 220 -3.39 7.49 9.49
C ARG A 220 -2.76 8.62 8.71
N ILE A 221 -1.81 9.31 9.32
CA ILE A 221 -1.15 10.48 8.73
C ILE A 221 0.33 10.15 8.58
N PRO A 222 0.77 9.76 7.37
CA PRO A 222 2.19 9.67 7.09
C PRO A 222 2.79 11.09 7.09
N VAL A 223 3.69 11.37 8.04
CA VAL A 223 4.34 12.66 8.16
C VAL A 223 5.61 12.65 7.33
N ILE A 224 5.60 13.38 6.22
CA ILE A 224 6.62 13.31 5.16
C ILE A 224 7.37 14.64 5.08
N PRO A 225 8.72 14.63 5.08
CA PRO A 225 9.53 15.84 4.97
C PRO A 225 9.20 16.69 3.75
N ASP A 226 9.11 18.00 3.93
CA ASP A 226 8.79 19.02 2.90
C ASP A 226 7.44 18.79 2.19
N PHE A 227 6.56 17.99 2.77
CA PHE A 227 5.25 17.74 2.18
C PHE A 227 4.09 18.09 3.12
N ASN A 228 4.09 17.55 4.33
CA ASN A 228 3.03 17.78 5.32
C ASN A 228 3.56 17.78 6.76
N ASP A 229 4.85 18.04 6.96
CA ASP A 229 5.54 17.95 8.25
C ASP A 229 5.58 19.28 9.03
N SER A 230 5.03 20.36 8.47
CA SER A 230 4.96 21.64 9.18
C SER A 230 3.87 21.64 10.26
N LEU A 231 4.00 22.49 11.28
CA LEU A 231 2.98 22.66 12.30
C LEU A 231 1.69 23.28 11.72
N GLU A 232 1.77 24.05 10.62
CA GLU A 232 0.62 24.54 9.88
C GLU A 232 -0.14 23.40 9.23
N ASP A 233 0.57 22.45 8.59
CA ASP A 233 -0.04 21.25 8.01
C ASP A 233 -0.75 20.41 9.09
N ALA A 234 -0.12 20.25 10.28
CA ALA A 234 -0.75 19.57 11.39
C ALA A 234 -2.07 20.23 11.82
N GLN A 235 -2.09 21.58 11.89
CA GLN A 235 -3.29 22.34 12.22
C GLN A 235 -4.42 22.14 11.22
N GLU A 236 -4.12 22.25 9.94
CA GLU A 236 -5.10 22.15 8.86
C GLU A 236 -5.63 20.71 8.70
N ILE A 237 -4.76 19.69 8.84
CA ILE A 237 -5.19 18.29 8.85
C ILE A 237 -6.07 18.01 10.08
N SER A 238 -5.68 18.53 11.23
CA SER A 238 -6.47 18.41 12.47
C SER A 238 -7.87 19.06 12.30
N GLU A 239 -7.97 20.24 11.70
CA GLU A 239 -9.27 20.87 11.42
C GLU A 239 -10.12 20.02 10.46
N LEU A 240 -9.51 19.47 9.41
CA LEU A 240 -10.20 18.55 8.49
C LEU A 240 -10.81 17.35 9.23
N LEU A 241 -10.08 16.78 10.18
CA LEU A 241 -10.52 15.62 10.95
C LEU A 241 -11.52 15.99 12.05
N LYS A 242 -11.38 17.15 12.70
CA LYS A 242 -12.28 17.64 13.74
C LYS A 242 -13.70 17.86 13.23
N VAL A 243 -13.87 18.44 12.04
CA VAL A 243 -15.17 18.60 11.39
C VAL A 243 -15.90 17.26 11.24
N SER A 244 -15.12 16.16 11.21
CA SER A 244 -15.61 14.81 11.06
C SER A 244 -15.79 14.04 12.38
N ASN A 245 -15.64 14.70 13.54
CA ASN A 245 -15.80 14.11 14.89
C ASN A 245 -14.91 12.87 15.15
N ILE A 246 -13.69 12.88 14.62
CA ILE A 246 -12.68 11.83 14.83
C ILE A 246 -11.96 12.11 16.14
N GLN A 247 -11.88 11.09 17.01
CA GLN A 247 -11.26 11.20 18.34
C GLN A 247 -9.85 10.63 18.43
N LYS A 248 -9.42 9.87 17.42
CA LYS A 248 -8.11 9.22 17.40
C LYS A 248 -7.50 9.30 16.01
N VAL A 249 -6.22 9.58 15.96
CA VAL A 249 -5.41 9.55 14.74
C VAL A 249 -4.12 8.77 15.03
N GLN A 250 -3.52 8.18 13.99
CA GLN A 250 -2.21 7.57 14.08
C GLN A 250 -1.24 8.35 13.19
N LEU A 251 -0.20 8.92 13.79
CA LEU A 251 0.91 9.51 13.05
C LEU A 251 1.88 8.41 12.64
N LEU A 252 2.34 8.44 11.39
CA LEU A 252 3.30 7.50 10.85
C LEU A 252 4.58 8.28 10.50
N PRO A 253 5.65 8.13 11.30
CA PRO A 253 6.92 8.77 11.00
C PRO A 253 7.47 8.33 9.64
N PHE A 254 8.04 9.27 8.89
CA PHE A 254 8.68 8.99 7.61
C PHE A 254 9.86 8.02 7.76
N HIS A 255 9.96 7.04 6.86
CA HIS A 255 11.07 6.11 6.77
C HIS A 255 11.39 5.74 5.31
N GLN A 256 12.59 5.24 5.06
CA GLN A 256 13.11 4.92 3.73
C GLN A 256 13.17 3.41 3.45
N PHE A 257 12.38 2.58 4.13
CA PHE A 257 12.43 1.10 3.99
C PHE A 257 12.15 0.61 2.56
N GLY A 258 11.51 1.45 1.73
CA GLY A 258 11.23 1.13 0.34
C GLY A 258 12.39 1.39 -0.64
N GLU A 259 13.47 2.08 -0.26
CA GLU A 259 14.51 2.58 -1.17
C GLU A 259 15.05 1.50 -2.12
N LYS A 260 15.48 0.35 -1.57
CA LYS A 260 16.02 -0.75 -2.38
C LYS A 260 15.02 -1.31 -3.40
N LYS A 261 13.73 -1.21 -3.14
CA LYS A 261 12.68 -1.65 -4.07
C LYS A 261 12.60 -0.76 -5.31
N TYR A 262 12.89 0.54 -5.14
CA TYR A 262 12.98 1.46 -6.28
C TYR A 262 14.15 1.09 -7.20
N ASP A 263 15.32 0.77 -6.64
CA ASP A 263 16.47 0.32 -7.43
C ASP A 263 16.13 -0.93 -8.24
N LEU A 264 15.48 -1.93 -7.62
CA LEU A 264 15.05 -3.16 -8.29
C LEU A 264 14.01 -2.91 -9.40
N LEU A 265 13.28 -1.80 -9.34
CA LEU A 265 12.29 -1.38 -10.32
C LEU A 265 12.86 -0.45 -11.40
N ASN A 266 14.17 -0.15 -11.37
CA ASN A 266 14.82 0.89 -12.18
C ASN A 266 14.13 2.26 -12.04
N LYS A 267 13.73 2.61 -10.81
CA LYS A 267 13.11 3.89 -10.46
C LYS A 267 14.02 4.67 -9.53
N GLU A 268 14.01 5.98 -9.65
CA GLU A 268 14.64 6.87 -8.69
C GLU A 268 13.74 7.05 -7.47
N TYR A 269 14.33 7.01 -6.26
CA TYR A 269 13.65 7.35 -5.03
C TYR A 269 13.94 8.80 -4.66
N SER A 270 12.95 9.67 -4.81
CA SER A 270 13.11 11.13 -4.67
C SER A 270 13.45 11.58 -3.24
N LEU A 271 13.14 10.77 -2.22
CA LEU A 271 13.41 11.10 -0.82
C LEU A 271 14.66 10.40 -0.25
N LYS A 272 15.56 9.95 -1.09
CA LYS A 272 16.78 9.21 -0.69
C LYS A 272 17.67 9.99 0.28
N THR A 273 17.73 11.32 0.17
CA THR A 273 18.61 12.19 0.97
C THR A 273 18.00 12.68 2.27
N TYR A 274 16.70 12.46 2.49
CA TYR A 274 16.03 12.86 3.72
C TYR A 274 16.34 11.88 4.85
N GLN A 275 16.32 12.37 6.08
CA GLN A 275 16.45 11.53 7.26
C GLN A 275 15.09 10.95 7.64
N ALA A 276 15.09 9.70 8.13
CA ALA A 276 13.90 9.12 8.73
C ALA A 276 13.51 9.87 10.01
N TYR A 277 12.21 9.96 10.28
CA TYR A 277 11.70 10.49 11.53
C TYR A 277 11.55 9.38 12.57
N HIS A 278 11.72 9.77 13.84
CA HIS A 278 11.36 8.98 15.00
C HIS A 278 10.11 9.59 15.68
N GLU A 279 9.48 8.86 16.57
CA GLU A 279 8.31 9.35 17.31
C GLU A 279 8.61 10.64 18.09
N GLU A 280 9.84 10.77 18.58
CA GLU A 280 10.31 11.96 19.31
C GLU A 280 10.33 13.22 18.45
N ASP A 281 10.59 13.09 17.15
CA ASP A 281 10.63 14.21 16.21
C ASP A 281 9.23 14.78 15.92
N LEU A 282 8.19 14.00 16.18
CA LEU A 282 6.80 14.36 15.91
C LEU A 282 6.04 14.89 17.14
N LYS A 283 6.70 15.14 18.27
CA LYS A 283 6.03 15.57 19.51
C LYS A 283 5.25 16.86 19.36
N ASP A 284 5.84 17.88 18.76
CA ASP A 284 5.18 19.17 18.56
C ASP A 284 4.01 19.05 17.56
N TYR A 285 4.20 18.24 16.53
CA TYR A 285 3.17 17.90 15.55
C TYR A 285 2.00 17.15 16.24
N GLN A 286 2.31 16.17 17.07
CA GLN A 286 1.31 15.40 17.84
C GLN A 286 0.54 16.29 18.83
N GLN A 287 1.23 17.26 19.47
CA GLN A 287 0.61 18.14 20.46
C GLN A 287 -0.56 18.93 19.87
N ILE A 288 -0.47 19.32 18.59
CA ILE A 288 -1.55 20.03 17.89
C ILE A 288 -2.84 19.20 17.85
N PHE A 289 -2.73 17.89 17.62
CA PHE A 289 -3.91 17.00 17.66
C PHE A 289 -4.46 16.83 19.06
N LEU A 290 -3.59 16.73 20.07
CA LEU A 290 -4.00 16.59 21.46
C LEU A 290 -4.70 17.85 22.01
N ASP A 291 -4.24 19.03 21.60
CA ASP A 291 -4.84 20.31 22.03
C ASP A 291 -6.22 20.57 21.43
N LYS A 292 -6.55 19.91 20.34
CA LYS A 292 -7.82 20.08 19.65
C LYS A 292 -8.87 19.01 20.03
N GLY A 293 -8.52 18.02 20.80
CA GLY A 293 -9.40 16.99 21.40
C GLY A 293 -9.60 15.81 20.48
#